data_ac26f3adb16f23cfd8deda63e55bac50
#
_entry.id   ac26f3adb16f23cfd8deda63e55bac50
#
_cell.length_a   1.000
_cell.length_b   1.000
_cell.length_c   1.000
_cell.angle_alpha   90.00
_cell.angle_beta   90.00
_cell.angle_gamma   90.00
#
_symmetry.space_group_name_H-M   'P 1'
#
loop_
_entity.id
_entity.type
_entity.pdbx_description
1 polymer ?
#
loop_
_entity_poly.entity_id
_entity_poly.type
_entity_poly.pdbx_seq_one_letter_code
_entity_poly.pdbx_strand_id
1 'polypeptide(L)'
;MKIKEAWTIELKNGAYGGLKPIIDPFDKNRFYLSDGWGSAFPSIKLRQLSFSDGKELNSVSIKNIVRCLYFSSDGRNMFAVSDNKIFQIDRINLSIIKKFDKGIQRYSDYISSNNKDSLLLMNYNSDYLCVYNYLTEKGIKKKLKSCKGIIQGETPDTFLIFCPKTGTVLKYYLMENKLEEIIRTDIYYSAWKGNSGTFYFHLGKIVEATSNTHEHIVPTNKIITISANQPNLTNEIILDAEYRKFWISENEELMYLNNVNFMKRNQISIYLLKEKRIIDTLNINKGEQIIELFDDKGVALSYNIENPKKITCWKYE
;
A
#
# COMPACT_ATOMS: atom_id res chain seq x y z
N MET A 1 -22.83 -6.82 -11.14
CA MET A 1 -22.18 -7.62 -10.07
C MET A 1 -22.99 -7.57 -8.79
N LYS A 2 -23.01 -8.65 -7.99
CA LYS A 2 -23.65 -8.69 -6.67
C LYS A 2 -22.58 -8.71 -5.59
N ILE A 3 -22.80 -8.00 -4.48
CA ILE A 3 -21.93 -8.00 -3.33
C ILE A 3 -22.70 -8.46 -2.10
N LYS A 4 -22.10 -9.32 -1.28
CA LYS A 4 -22.68 -9.82 -0.04
C LYS A 4 -21.62 -9.91 1.06
N GLU A 5 -22.08 -9.72 2.30
CA GLU A 5 -21.24 -9.96 3.47
C GLU A 5 -20.83 -11.44 3.55
N ALA A 6 -19.56 -11.71 3.66
CA ALA A 6 -19.00 -13.06 3.85
C ALA A 6 -18.79 -13.35 5.34
N TRP A 7 -18.17 -12.44 6.05
CA TRP A 7 -17.95 -12.50 7.49
C TRP A 7 -17.64 -11.12 8.07
N THR A 8 -17.79 -11.02 9.38
CA THR A 8 -17.42 -9.84 10.17
C THR A 8 -16.67 -10.28 11.41
N ILE A 9 -15.60 -9.55 11.75
CA ILE A 9 -14.82 -9.74 12.98
C ILE A 9 -14.72 -8.42 13.76
N GLU A 10 -14.43 -8.52 15.04
CA GLU A 10 -14.16 -7.37 15.89
C GLU A 10 -12.73 -7.42 16.44
N LEU A 11 -11.94 -6.39 16.14
CA LEU A 11 -10.58 -6.22 16.62
C LEU A 11 -10.60 -5.52 18.00
N LYS A 12 -9.66 -5.85 18.85
CA LYS A 12 -9.55 -5.24 20.18
C LYS A 12 -9.38 -3.71 20.12
N ASN A 13 -8.54 -3.22 19.21
CA ASN A 13 -8.11 -1.82 19.14
C ASN A 13 -8.52 -1.10 17.85
N GLY A 14 -9.27 -1.75 16.97
CA GLY A 14 -9.66 -1.20 15.67
C GLY A 14 -8.59 -1.32 14.58
N ALA A 15 -9.00 -1.15 13.34
CA ALA A 15 -8.14 -1.25 12.14
C ALA A 15 -7.72 0.11 11.59
N TYR A 16 -8.15 1.20 12.20
CA TYR A 16 -7.92 2.54 11.69
C TYR A 16 -6.47 2.99 11.94
N GLY A 17 -5.77 3.41 10.88
CA GLY A 17 -4.44 4.03 10.95
C GLY A 17 -3.26 3.06 11.07
N GLY A 18 -3.50 1.74 11.12
CA GLY A 18 -2.44 0.73 11.10
C GLY A 18 -2.10 0.24 9.71
N LEU A 19 -1.44 -0.93 9.66
CA LEU A 19 -1.13 -1.63 8.42
C LEU A 19 -2.42 -1.89 7.64
N LYS A 20 -2.42 -1.52 6.36
CA LYS A 20 -3.47 -1.96 5.43
C LYS A 20 -3.46 -3.47 5.33
N PRO A 21 -4.61 -4.12 5.12
CA PRO A 21 -4.64 -5.56 4.86
C PRO A 21 -3.74 -5.93 3.70
N ILE A 22 -2.86 -6.91 3.91
CA ILE A 22 -1.90 -7.39 2.91
C ILE A 22 -2.06 -8.91 2.78
N ILE A 23 -2.27 -9.39 1.54
CA ILE A 23 -2.28 -10.84 1.26
C ILE A 23 -0.91 -11.44 1.54
N ASP A 24 -0.90 -12.66 2.08
CA ASP A 24 0.29 -13.49 2.13
C ASP A 24 0.66 -13.92 0.70
N PRO A 25 1.81 -13.52 0.16
CA PRO A 25 2.17 -13.85 -1.23
C PRO A 25 2.43 -15.35 -1.45
N PHE A 26 2.62 -16.13 -0.38
CA PHE A 26 2.89 -17.57 -0.41
C PHE A 26 1.67 -18.43 -0.02
N ASP A 27 0.65 -17.82 0.58
CA ASP A 27 -0.62 -18.48 0.87
C ASP A 27 -1.76 -17.48 0.73
N LYS A 28 -2.29 -17.40 -0.47
CA LYS A 28 -3.37 -16.47 -0.83
C LYS A 28 -4.66 -16.64 0.00
N ASN A 29 -4.79 -17.67 0.84
CA ASN A 29 -5.92 -17.82 1.77
C ASN A 29 -5.73 -17.06 3.08
N ARG A 30 -4.60 -16.39 3.26
CA ARG A 30 -4.24 -15.63 4.44
C ARG A 30 -3.96 -14.18 4.10
N PHE A 31 -4.24 -13.32 5.06
CA PHE A 31 -3.84 -11.92 5.00
C PHE A 31 -3.37 -11.42 6.35
N TYR A 32 -2.62 -10.34 6.34
CA TYR A 32 -2.11 -9.69 7.54
C TYR A 32 -2.80 -8.36 7.76
N LEU A 33 -3.08 -8.06 9.02
CA LEU A 33 -3.68 -6.83 9.48
C LEU A 33 -3.04 -6.45 10.82
N SER A 34 -2.78 -5.18 11.03
CA SER A 34 -2.40 -4.68 12.35
C SER A 34 -3.59 -4.02 13.01
N ASP A 35 -3.90 -4.44 14.24
CA ASP A 35 -4.83 -3.69 15.08
C ASP A 35 -4.09 -2.60 15.86
N GLY A 36 -4.81 -1.54 16.16
CA GLY A 36 -4.31 -0.44 16.96
C GLY A 36 -4.05 0.83 16.19
N TRP A 37 -4.25 1.93 16.89
CA TRP A 37 -4.05 3.27 16.40
C TRP A 37 -3.31 4.12 17.43
N GLY A 38 -2.12 4.58 17.04
CA GLY A 38 -1.34 5.53 17.82
C GLY A 38 -0.69 4.97 19.09
N SER A 39 0.10 5.82 19.71
CA SER A 39 0.82 5.53 20.97
C SER A 39 -0.08 5.29 22.18
N ALA A 40 -1.38 5.55 22.07
CA ALA A 40 -2.36 5.38 23.14
C ALA A 40 -2.77 3.91 23.38
N PHE A 41 -2.42 2.98 22.49
CA PHE A 41 -2.81 1.58 22.58
C PHE A 41 -1.60 0.67 22.86
N PRO A 42 -1.42 0.22 24.10
CA PRO A 42 -0.20 -0.49 24.52
C PRO A 42 -0.07 -1.93 23.99
N SER A 43 -1.09 -2.48 23.37
CA SER A 43 -1.09 -3.88 22.90
C SER A 43 -1.49 -4.00 21.46
N ILE A 44 -0.67 -3.45 20.55
CA ILE A 44 -0.85 -3.61 19.13
C ILE A 44 -0.38 -4.99 18.72
N LYS A 45 -1.22 -5.69 17.96
CA LYS A 45 -0.90 -6.99 17.38
C LYS A 45 -0.82 -6.90 15.87
N LEU A 46 0.17 -7.58 15.30
CA LEU A 46 0.14 -8.02 13.92
C LEU A 46 -0.59 -9.36 13.91
N ARG A 47 -1.65 -9.46 13.13
CA ARG A 47 -2.52 -10.63 13.05
C ARG A 47 -2.42 -11.25 11.67
N GLN A 48 -2.41 -12.57 11.63
CA GLN A 48 -2.61 -13.36 10.43
C GLN A 48 -4.04 -13.92 10.47
N LEU A 49 -4.83 -13.63 9.47
CA LEU A 49 -6.25 -13.94 9.39
C LEU A 49 -6.54 -14.80 8.17
N SER A 50 -7.57 -15.63 8.27
CA SER A 50 -8.10 -16.43 7.18
C SER A 50 -9.08 -15.61 6.33
N PHE A 51 -8.96 -15.68 4.99
CA PHE A 51 -9.95 -15.06 4.10
C PHE A 51 -11.30 -15.78 4.10
N SER A 52 -11.34 -17.07 4.40
CA SER A 52 -12.57 -17.84 4.32
C SER A 52 -13.61 -17.45 5.37
N ASP A 53 -13.16 -17.11 6.58
CA ASP A 53 -14.02 -16.90 7.74
C ASP A 53 -13.55 -15.79 8.70
N GLY A 54 -12.49 -15.07 8.37
CA GLY A 54 -11.93 -14.00 9.17
C GLY A 54 -11.25 -14.43 10.46
N LYS A 55 -11.13 -15.74 10.74
CA LYS A 55 -10.52 -16.22 11.98
C LYS A 55 -9.05 -15.84 12.08
N GLU A 56 -8.64 -15.45 13.30
CA GLU A 56 -7.24 -15.28 13.63
C GLU A 56 -6.55 -16.66 13.64
N LEU A 57 -5.61 -16.82 12.72
CA LEU A 57 -4.77 -18.03 12.63
C LEU A 57 -3.59 -17.92 13.57
N ASN A 58 -3.01 -16.71 13.66
CA ASN A 58 -1.87 -16.42 14.50
C ASN A 58 -1.78 -14.92 14.79
N SER A 59 -1.04 -14.53 15.85
CA SER A 59 -0.74 -13.12 16.12
C SER A 59 0.53 -12.93 16.93
N VAL A 60 1.17 -11.77 16.76
CA VAL A 60 2.33 -11.35 17.52
C VAL A 60 2.14 -9.95 18.07
N SER A 61 2.49 -9.72 19.34
CA SER A 61 2.42 -8.40 19.95
C SER A 61 3.62 -7.55 19.51
N ILE A 62 3.30 -6.40 18.90
CA ILE A 62 4.26 -5.37 18.53
C ILE A 62 3.86 -4.12 19.30
N LYS A 63 4.77 -3.56 20.10
CA LYS A 63 4.44 -2.44 21.00
C LYS A 63 4.04 -1.15 20.32
N ASN A 64 4.33 -1.02 19.02
CA ASN A 64 4.05 0.17 18.22
C ASN A 64 3.25 -0.20 16.98
N ILE A 65 2.64 0.80 16.33
CA ILE A 65 1.92 0.61 15.05
C ILE A 65 2.83 -0.07 14.02
N VAL A 66 2.31 -1.10 13.36
CA VAL A 66 2.93 -1.65 12.16
C VAL A 66 2.51 -0.79 10.98
N ARG A 67 3.48 -0.23 10.26
CA ARG A 67 3.25 0.68 9.12
C ARG A 67 3.29 -0.03 7.79
N CYS A 68 4.24 -0.94 7.62
CA CYS A 68 4.38 -1.73 6.40
C CYS A 68 5.02 -3.09 6.68
N LEU A 69 4.81 -4.02 5.75
CA LEU A 69 5.39 -5.36 5.75
C LEU A 69 6.17 -5.59 4.47
N TYR A 70 7.22 -6.40 4.58
CA TYR A 70 7.93 -7.00 3.45
C TYR A 70 8.09 -8.50 3.70
N PHE A 71 7.84 -9.32 2.68
CA PHE A 71 8.03 -10.76 2.74
C PHE A 71 9.32 -11.14 2.02
N SER A 72 10.18 -11.92 2.68
CA SER A 72 11.38 -12.45 2.03
C SER A 72 11.01 -13.39 0.89
N SER A 73 11.81 -13.39 -0.17
CA SER A 73 11.53 -14.18 -1.38
C SER A 73 11.52 -15.70 -1.14
N ASP A 74 12.19 -16.15 -0.06
CA ASP A 74 12.18 -17.56 0.35
C ASP A 74 10.90 -17.98 1.12
N GLY A 75 10.01 -17.03 1.39
CA GLY A 75 8.77 -17.26 2.12
C GLY A 75 8.92 -17.63 3.60
N ARG A 76 10.12 -17.59 4.16
CA ARG A 76 10.38 -17.97 5.56
C ARG A 76 10.15 -16.81 6.51
N ASN A 77 10.60 -15.63 6.13
CA ASN A 77 10.60 -14.46 6.98
C ASN A 77 9.74 -13.34 6.43
N MET A 78 9.32 -12.47 7.31
CA MET A 78 8.82 -11.16 6.94
C MET A 78 9.45 -10.09 7.83
N PHE A 79 9.51 -8.85 7.34
CA PHE A 79 9.95 -7.69 8.06
C PHE A 79 8.76 -6.78 8.33
N ALA A 80 8.43 -6.58 9.60
CA ALA A 80 7.39 -5.66 10.03
C ALA A 80 8.04 -4.36 10.51
N VAL A 81 7.71 -3.26 9.86
CA VAL A 81 8.23 -1.93 10.21
C VAL A 81 7.24 -1.25 11.13
N SER A 82 7.72 -0.85 12.29
CA SER A 82 6.99 -0.01 13.24
C SER A 82 7.58 1.42 13.27
N ASP A 83 7.03 2.28 14.13
CA ASP A 83 7.47 3.68 14.22
C ASP A 83 8.98 3.86 14.42
N ASN A 84 9.62 3.00 15.21
CA ASN A 84 11.02 3.14 15.58
C ASN A 84 11.82 1.83 15.57
N LYS A 85 11.23 0.75 15.05
CA LYS A 85 11.84 -0.58 15.00
C LYS A 85 11.45 -1.33 13.76
N ILE A 86 12.32 -2.26 13.36
CA ILE A 86 12.00 -3.30 12.40
C ILE A 86 12.04 -4.63 13.15
N PHE A 87 11.05 -5.48 12.89
CA PHE A 87 10.97 -6.82 13.42
C PHE A 87 11.13 -7.81 12.28
N GLN A 88 12.14 -8.66 12.36
CA GLN A 88 12.21 -9.87 11.56
C GLN A 88 11.37 -10.93 12.24
N ILE A 89 10.41 -11.49 11.54
CA ILE A 89 9.37 -12.38 12.06
C ILE A 89 9.35 -13.64 11.20
N ASP A 90 9.26 -14.80 11.83
CA ASP A 90 8.93 -16.04 11.13
C ASP A 90 7.49 -15.92 10.58
N ARG A 91 7.33 -16.10 9.27
CA ARG A 91 6.05 -15.89 8.58
C ARG A 91 4.98 -16.90 8.99
N ILE A 92 5.38 -18.14 9.34
CA ILE A 92 4.45 -19.23 9.59
C ILE A 92 3.87 -19.15 10.99
N ASN A 93 4.71 -18.98 12.00
CA ASN A 93 4.30 -19.01 13.41
C ASN A 93 4.24 -17.62 14.08
N LEU A 94 4.57 -16.55 13.34
CA LEU A 94 4.64 -15.17 13.80
C LEU A 94 5.57 -14.95 15.00
N SER A 95 6.57 -15.79 15.21
CA SER A 95 7.57 -15.55 16.25
C SER A 95 8.57 -14.46 15.83
N ILE A 96 8.91 -13.56 16.76
CA ILE A 96 9.94 -12.54 16.51
C ILE A 96 11.31 -13.21 16.57
N ILE A 97 12.02 -13.20 15.45
CA ILE A 97 13.38 -13.72 15.33
C ILE A 97 14.38 -12.67 15.81
N LYS A 98 14.23 -11.43 15.32
CA LYS A 98 15.16 -10.34 15.62
C LYS A 98 14.46 -8.98 15.62
N LYS A 99 15.04 -8.03 16.38
CA LYS A 99 14.59 -6.62 16.42
C LYS A 99 15.75 -5.72 16.04
N PHE A 100 15.48 -4.73 15.20
CA PHE A 100 16.44 -3.72 14.80
C PHE A 100 15.91 -2.35 15.22
N ASP A 101 16.73 -1.55 15.90
CA ASP A 101 16.36 -0.21 16.38
C ASP A 101 17.43 0.86 16.13
N LYS A 102 18.61 0.46 15.64
CA LYS A 102 19.73 1.34 15.34
C LYS A 102 19.88 1.52 13.83
N GLY A 103 20.27 2.71 13.39
CA GLY A 103 20.56 2.98 11.97
C GLY A 103 19.38 2.96 11.00
N ILE A 104 18.16 2.71 11.47
CA ILE A 104 16.96 2.64 10.65
C ILE A 104 16.33 4.03 10.41
N GLN A 105 15.53 4.14 9.36
CA GLN A 105 14.63 5.27 9.14
C GLN A 105 13.39 5.11 10.01
N ARG A 106 13.17 6.00 10.98
CA ARG A 106 11.97 6.00 11.81
C ARG A 106 10.73 6.36 10.99
N TYR A 107 9.57 5.84 11.40
CA TYR A 107 8.26 6.11 10.78
C TYR A 107 8.22 5.77 9.29
N SER A 108 8.93 4.70 8.87
CA SER A 108 8.91 4.28 7.47
C SER A 108 7.56 3.69 7.09
N ASP A 109 6.97 4.24 6.03
CA ASP A 109 5.67 3.82 5.49
C ASP A 109 5.84 2.87 4.31
N TYR A 110 7.05 2.75 3.78
CA TYR A 110 7.39 1.91 2.65
C TYR A 110 8.66 1.11 2.94
N ILE A 111 8.64 -0.14 2.53
CA ILE A 111 9.76 -1.07 2.64
C ILE A 111 9.90 -1.90 1.37
N SER A 112 11.12 -2.15 0.96
CA SER A 112 11.49 -3.14 -0.04
C SER A 112 12.81 -3.79 0.36
N SER A 113 13.25 -4.85 -0.32
CA SER A 113 14.51 -5.54 -0.01
C SER A 113 15.15 -6.15 -1.24
N ASN A 114 16.48 -6.28 -1.22
CA ASN A 114 17.20 -7.10 -2.19
C ASN A 114 17.18 -8.61 -1.85
N ASN A 115 16.52 -9.00 -0.76
CA ASN A 115 16.44 -10.38 -0.25
C ASN A 115 17.80 -11.03 0.11
N LYS A 116 18.84 -10.22 0.24
CA LYS A 116 20.18 -10.69 0.64
C LYS A 116 20.58 -10.14 2.01
N ASP A 117 20.69 -8.83 2.10
CA ASP A 117 21.22 -8.14 3.27
C ASP A 117 20.61 -6.75 3.51
N SER A 118 19.91 -6.19 2.54
CA SER A 118 19.53 -4.79 2.54
C SER A 118 18.02 -4.60 2.51
N LEU A 119 17.53 -3.73 3.39
CA LEU A 119 16.18 -3.18 3.38
C LEU A 119 16.23 -1.73 2.91
N LEU A 120 15.32 -1.36 2.05
CA LEU A 120 15.13 0.01 1.60
C LEU A 120 13.89 0.58 2.30
N LEU A 121 14.08 1.64 3.04
CA LEU A 121 13.06 2.23 3.92
C LEU A 121 12.79 3.68 3.52
N MET A 122 11.54 4.05 3.44
CA MET A 122 11.14 5.41 3.10
C MET A 122 9.98 5.87 3.96
N ASN A 123 10.06 7.09 4.48
CA ASN A 123 8.99 7.73 5.22
C ASN A 123 8.21 8.67 4.30
N TYR A 124 6.90 8.70 4.42
CA TYR A 124 6.02 9.54 3.62
C TYR A 124 6.32 11.06 3.74
N ASN A 125 6.78 11.51 4.91
CA ASN A 125 7.07 12.92 5.20
C ASN A 125 8.57 13.28 5.13
N SER A 126 9.42 12.35 4.68
CA SER A 126 10.88 12.52 4.67
C SER A 126 11.43 12.51 3.25
N ASP A 127 12.38 13.36 2.98
CA ASP A 127 13.12 13.42 1.71
C ASP A 127 14.33 12.48 1.70
N TYR A 128 14.23 11.33 2.37
CA TYR A 128 15.34 10.38 2.45
C TYR A 128 14.90 8.95 2.15
N LEU A 129 15.73 8.27 1.35
CA LEU A 129 15.80 6.81 1.29
C LEU A 129 16.84 6.34 2.30
N CYS A 130 16.48 5.43 3.17
CA CYS A 130 17.43 4.71 4.03
C CYS A 130 17.69 3.33 3.43
N VAL A 131 18.93 3.06 3.06
CA VAL A 131 19.41 1.72 2.72
C VAL A 131 19.98 1.14 4.00
N TYR A 132 19.31 0.14 4.56
CA TYR A 132 19.64 -0.49 5.82
C TYR A 132 20.14 -1.92 5.62
N ASN A 133 21.42 -2.15 5.93
CA ASN A 133 21.97 -3.50 5.94
C ASN A 133 21.66 -4.19 7.27
N TYR A 134 20.77 -5.20 7.23
CA TYR A 134 20.29 -5.86 8.44
C TYR A 134 21.27 -6.91 9.01
N LEU A 135 22.31 -7.27 8.28
CA LEU A 135 23.37 -8.13 8.78
C LEU A 135 24.37 -7.33 9.64
N THR A 136 24.75 -6.14 9.17
CA THR A 136 25.69 -5.25 9.89
C THR A 136 25.00 -4.23 10.78
N GLU A 137 23.68 -4.11 10.72
CA GLU A 137 22.85 -3.14 11.44
C GLU A 137 23.25 -1.68 11.17
N LYS A 138 23.68 -1.41 9.93
CA LYS A 138 24.09 -0.06 9.50
C LYS A 138 23.12 0.48 8.45
N GLY A 139 22.71 1.74 8.60
CA GLY A 139 21.89 2.45 7.63
C GLY A 139 22.62 3.63 7.01
N ILE A 140 22.46 3.77 5.70
CA ILE A 140 22.94 4.92 4.93
C ILE A 140 21.72 5.68 4.41
N LYS A 141 21.67 7.00 4.63
CA LYS A 141 20.61 7.86 4.15
C LYS A 141 21.01 8.55 2.86
N LYS A 142 20.15 8.45 1.85
CA LYS A 142 20.28 9.15 0.58
C LYS A 142 19.14 10.16 0.44
N LYS A 143 19.48 11.42 0.18
CA LYS A 143 18.47 12.47 0.00
C LYS A 143 17.73 12.25 -1.32
N LEU A 144 16.41 12.18 -1.25
CA LEU A 144 15.51 12.06 -2.40
C LEU A 144 14.37 13.07 -2.22
N LYS A 145 14.33 14.07 -3.05
CA LYS A 145 13.33 15.13 -2.93
C LYS A 145 11.94 14.63 -3.31
N SER A 146 10.99 14.74 -2.38
CA SER A 146 9.56 14.50 -2.61
C SER A 146 9.20 13.10 -3.11
N CYS A 147 10.00 12.07 -2.81
CA CYS A 147 9.71 10.69 -3.19
C CYS A 147 8.89 9.99 -2.11
N LYS A 148 7.85 9.23 -2.52
CA LYS A 148 6.87 8.59 -1.66
C LYS A 148 6.41 7.27 -2.26
N GLY A 149 7.16 6.23 -2.02
CA GLY A 149 6.87 4.89 -2.51
C GLY A 149 8.09 4.23 -3.09
N ILE A 150 8.24 2.96 -2.78
CA ILE A 150 9.30 2.11 -3.30
C ILE A 150 8.75 0.70 -3.52
N ILE A 151 9.06 0.13 -4.67
CA ILE A 151 8.76 -1.27 -4.98
C ILE A 151 10.00 -1.94 -5.56
N GLN A 152 10.01 -3.25 -5.55
CA GLN A 152 11.02 -4.05 -6.23
C GLN A 152 11.00 -3.77 -7.73
N GLY A 153 12.15 -3.64 -8.35
CA GLY A 153 12.33 -3.58 -9.80
C GLY A 153 12.43 -4.96 -10.44
N GLU A 154 13.05 -5.03 -11.60
CA GLU A 154 13.18 -6.26 -12.39
C GLU A 154 14.19 -7.24 -11.81
N THR A 155 15.18 -6.75 -11.09
CA THR A 155 16.22 -7.57 -10.44
C THR A 155 16.22 -7.31 -8.92
N PRO A 156 16.79 -8.22 -8.11
CA PRO A 156 16.85 -8.05 -6.66
C PRO A 156 17.55 -6.75 -6.22
N ASP A 157 18.52 -6.26 -6.98
CA ASP A 157 19.30 -5.07 -6.65
C ASP A 157 18.79 -3.79 -7.37
N THR A 158 17.61 -3.85 -8.01
CA THR A 158 16.95 -2.67 -8.62
C THR A 158 15.62 -2.36 -7.94
N PHE A 159 15.32 -1.07 -7.82
CA PHE A 159 14.09 -0.59 -7.16
C PHE A 159 13.48 0.56 -7.94
N LEU A 160 12.15 0.63 -7.94
CA LEU A 160 11.41 1.75 -8.50
C LEU A 160 10.96 2.67 -7.36
N ILE A 161 11.28 3.95 -7.47
CA ILE A 161 11.00 4.98 -6.47
C ILE A 161 10.04 5.98 -7.09
N PHE A 162 8.91 6.18 -6.44
CA PHE A 162 7.84 7.07 -6.91
C PHE A 162 7.97 8.44 -6.25
N CYS A 163 7.99 9.50 -7.05
CA CYS A 163 8.15 10.89 -6.60
C CYS A 163 6.96 11.75 -7.05
N PRO A 164 5.83 11.71 -6.33
CA PRO A 164 4.55 12.30 -6.76
C PRO A 164 4.61 13.80 -7.06
N LYS A 165 5.30 14.60 -6.23
CA LYS A 165 5.39 16.05 -6.41
C LYS A 165 6.23 16.48 -7.60
N THR A 166 7.15 15.65 -8.06
CA THR A 166 7.99 15.92 -9.24
C THR A 166 7.48 15.23 -10.49
N GLY A 167 6.44 14.39 -10.35
CA GLY A 167 5.89 13.62 -11.46
C GLY A 167 6.84 12.55 -12.01
N THR A 168 7.80 12.06 -11.21
CA THR A 168 8.84 11.16 -11.71
C THR A 168 8.79 9.79 -11.09
N VAL A 169 9.26 8.78 -11.85
CA VAL A 169 9.65 7.47 -11.33
C VAL A 169 11.15 7.31 -11.57
N LEU A 170 11.86 7.01 -10.51
CA LEU A 170 13.30 6.78 -10.53
C LEU A 170 13.58 5.28 -10.41
N LYS A 171 14.54 4.78 -11.19
CA LYS A 171 15.13 3.45 -11.00
C LYS A 171 16.40 3.60 -10.17
N TYR A 172 16.46 2.91 -9.05
CA TYR A 172 17.60 2.89 -8.16
C TYR A 172 18.35 1.58 -8.29
N TYR A 173 19.63 1.65 -8.61
CA TYR A 173 20.58 0.53 -8.69
C TYR A 173 21.35 0.48 -7.39
N LEU A 174 21.05 -0.50 -6.54
CA LEU A 174 21.59 -0.60 -5.18
C LEU A 174 23.10 -0.74 -5.17
N MET A 175 23.64 -1.65 -5.98
CA MET A 175 25.08 -1.97 -6.00
C MET A 175 25.92 -0.80 -6.53
N GLU A 176 25.38 -0.06 -7.49
CA GLU A 176 26.05 1.10 -8.10
C GLU A 176 25.77 2.40 -7.33
N ASN A 177 24.85 2.37 -6.39
CA ASN A 177 24.31 3.55 -5.72
C ASN A 177 23.85 4.64 -6.71
N LYS A 178 23.32 4.24 -7.88
CA LYS A 178 22.92 5.11 -8.98
C LYS A 178 21.40 5.28 -9.01
N LEU A 179 20.97 6.47 -9.37
CA LEU A 179 19.57 6.81 -9.68
C LEU A 179 19.45 7.20 -11.15
N GLU A 180 18.39 6.72 -11.80
CA GLU A 180 18.04 7.03 -13.17
C GLU A 180 16.55 7.37 -13.25
N GLU A 181 16.21 8.48 -13.90
CA GLU A 181 14.82 8.81 -14.19
C GLU A 181 14.36 7.96 -15.37
N ILE A 182 13.29 7.17 -15.16
CA ILE A 182 12.76 6.28 -16.21
C ILE A 182 11.40 6.73 -16.72
N ILE A 183 10.66 7.51 -15.95
CA ILE A 183 9.35 8.06 -16.34
C ILE A 183 9.25 9.48 -15.79
N ARG A 184 8.70 10.38 -16.63
CA ARG A 184 8.27 11.72 -16.25
C ARG A 184 6.83 11.95 -16.68
N THR A 185 6.02 12.46 -15.76
CA THR A 185 4.63 12.85 -15.99
C THR A 185 4.33 14.12 -15.19
N ASP A 186 3.08 14.54 -15.15
CA ASP A 186 2.64 15.59 -14.24
C ASP A 186 2.65 15.12 -12.77
N ILE A 187 2.39 16.04 -11.84
CA ILE A 187 2.17 15.72 -10.43
C ILE A 187 1.07 14.67 -10.32
N TYR A 188 1.30 13.63 -9.53
CA TYR A 188 0.30 12.60 -9.31
C TYR A 188 0.00 12.40 -7.83
N TYR A 189 -1.23 12.01 -7.54
CA TYR A 189 -1.71 11.68 -6.21
C TYR A 189 -1.30 10.28 -5.77
N SER A 190 -1.46 9.31 -6.68
CA SER A 190 -1.10 7.91 -6.46
C SER A 190 -0.69 7.25 -7.78
N ALA A 191 0.03 6.15 -7.68
CA ALA A 191 0.46 5.36 -8.82
C ALA A 191 0.27 3.87 -8.56
N TRP A 192 0.08 3.12 -9.64
CA TRP A 192 0.00 1.67 -9.67
C TRP A 192 0.87 1.14 -10.80
N LYS A 193 1.58 0.04 -10.57
CA LYS A 193 2.31 -0.67 -11.62
C LYS A 193 1.56 -1.97 -11.92
N GLY A 194 1.06 -2.11 -13.13
CA GLY A 194 0.41 -3.33 -13.62
C GLY A 194 1.40 -4.44 -13.90
N ASN A 195 0.86 -5.65 -14.08
CA ASN A 195 1.65 -6.84 -14.39
C ASN A 195 2.25 -6.79 -15.80
N SER A 196 1.60 -6.11 -16.75
CA SER A 196 2.11 -5.87 -18.10
C SER A 196 3.31 -4.93 -18.17
N GLY A 197 3.68 -4.30 -17.03
CA GLY A 197 4.65 -3.22 -16.98
C GLY A 197 4.07 -1.84 -17.30
N THR A 198 2.75 -1.72 -17.40
CA THR A 198 2.06 -0.43 -17.54
C THR A 198 2.01 0.26 -16.17
N PHE A 199 2.33 1.54 -16.16
CA PHE A 199 2.15 2.41 -15.00
C PHE A 199 0.86 3.20 -15.16
N TYR A 200 0.09 3.28 -14.09
CA TYR A 200 -1.15 4.06 -13.97
C TYR A 200 -0.90 5.18 -12.96
N PHE A 201 -0.96 6.43 -13.41
CA PHE A 201 -0.75 7.61 -12.56
C PHE A 201 -2.08 8.35 -12.40
N HIS A 202 -2.63 8.34 -11.21
CA HIS A 202 -3.75 9.21 -10.87
C HIS A 202 -3.22 10.61 -10.63
N LEU A 203 -3.46 11.52 -11.56
CA LEU A 203 -2.95 12.87 -11.48
C LEU A 203 -3.51 13.61 -10.26
N GLY A 204 -2.72 14.54 -9.78
CA GLY A 204 -3.03 15.32 -8.60
C GLY A 204 -2.79 16.80 -8.81
N LYS A 205 -3.31 17.59 -7.89
CA LYS A 205 -2.98 19.02 -7.76
C LYS A 205 -2.47 19.28 -6.35
N ILE A 206 -1.50 20.18 -6.23
CA ILE A 206 -1.01 20.65 -4.93
C ILE A 206 -2.03 21.59 -4.34
N VAL A 207 -2.38 21.35 -3.09
CA VAL A 207 -3.09 22.30 -2.22
C VAL A 207 -2.07 22.89 -1.28
N GLU A 208 -1.91 24.20 -1.33
CA GLU A 208 -0.95 24.93 -0.50
C GLU A 208 -1.25 24.79 1.00
N ALA A 209 -0.22 24.92 1.80
CA ALA A 209 -0.35 24.92 3.25
C ALA A 209 -1.19 26.12 3.71
N THR A 210 -2.08 25.87 4.67
CA THR A 210 -2.82 26.91 5.39
C THR A 210 -2.37 26.91 6.87
N SER A 211 -2.91 27.82 7.69
CA SER A 211 -2.66 27.80 9.14
C SER A 211 -3.01 26.47 9.81
N ASN A 212 -3.92 25.69 9.21
CA ASN A 212 -4.44 24.44 9.79
C ASN A 212 -4.06 23.18 8.99
N THR A 213 -3.46 23.30 7.81
CA THR A 213 -3.10 22.17 6.96
C THR A 213 -1.72 22.30 6.36
N HIS A 214 -1.00 21.19 6.26
CA HIS A 214 0.24 21.13 5.49
C HIS A 214 -0.03 21.02 3.99
N GLU A 215 0.92 21.47 3.17
CA GLU A 215 0.89 21.27 1.73
C GLU A 215 0.72 19.77 1.40
N HIS A 216 -0.27 19.45 0.59
CA HIS A 216 -0.57 18.06 0.21
C HIS A 216 -1.09 17.98 -1.23
N ILE A 217 -1.08 16.79 -1.79
CA ILE A 217 -1.63 16.51 -3.12
C ILE A 217 -3.04 15.97 -2.94
N VAL A 218 -3.99 16.51 -3.69
CA VAL A 218 -5.35 15.96 -3.81
C VAL A 218 -5.54 15.35 -5.20
N PRO A 219 -6.37 14.31 -5.33
CA PRO A 219 -6.62 13.69 -6.63
C PRO A 219 -7.38 14.62 -7.57
N THR A 220 -7.22 14.39 -8.87
CA THR A 220 -8.06 14.95 -9.92
C THR A 220 -8.96 13.84 -10.49
N ASN A 221 -9.70 14.13 -11.54
CA ASN A 221 -10.47 13.12 -12.29
C ASN A 221 -9.69 12.50 -13.46
N LYS A 222 -8.36 12.59 -13.46
CA LYS A 222 -7.52 12.18 -14.60
C LYS A 222 -6.52 11.11 -14.21
N ILE A 223 -6.44 10.04 -14.99
CA ILE A 223 -5.41 9.01 -14.91
C ILE A 223 -4.62 9.00 -16.22
N ILE A 224 -3.29 8.93 -16.12
CA ILE A 224 -2.40 8.70 -17.25
C ILE A 224 -1.83 7.29 -17.16
N THR A 225 -1.76 6.60 -18.30
CA THR A 225 -1.08 5.31 -18.40
C THR A 225 0.16 5.43 -19.27
N ILE A 226 1.26 4.84 -18.83
CA ILE A 226 2.55 4.85 -19.51
C ILE A 226 3.10 3.43 -19.50
N SER A 227 3.42 2.88 -20.67
CA SER A 227 4.11 1.59 -20.76
C SER A 227 5.60 1.76 -20.47
N ALA A 228 6.18 0.88 -19.65
CA ALA A 228 7.64 0.87 -19.40
C ALA A 228 8.46 0.70 -20.69
N ASN A 229 7.92 -0.02 -21.70
CA ASN A 229 8.58 -0.26 -22.97
C ASN A 229 8.45 0.93 -23.96
N GLN A 230 7.52 1.84 -23.70
CA GLN A 230 7.24 3.02 -24.53
C GLN A 230 6.96 4.24 -23.64
N PRO A 231 7.97 4.76 -22.91
CA PRO A 231 7.78 5.80 -21.89
C PRO A 231 7.31 7.14 -22.46
N ASN A 232 7.46 7.34 -23.77
CA ASN A 232 7.00 8.55 -24.47
C ASN A 232 5.55 8.47 -24.95
N LEU A 233 4.92 7.29 -24.89
CA LEU A 233 3.53 7.09 -25.28
C LEU A 233 2.63 7.12 -24.04
N THR A 234 1.87 8.19 -23.91
CA THR A 234 0.89 8.37 -22.84
C THR A 234 -0.52 8.19 -23.36
N ASN A 235 -1.34 7.45 -22.61
CA ASN A 235 -2.78 7.43 -22.82
C ASN A 235 -3.47 8.07 -21.61
N GLU A 236 -4.53 8.82 -21.89
CA GLU A 236 -5.30 9.53 -20.87
C GLU A 236 -6.65 8.86 -20.66
N ILE A 237 -7.05 8.77 -19.40
CA ILE A 237 -8.36 8.33 -18.94
C ILE A 237 -8.96 9.48 -18.15
N ILE A 238 -10.10 10.00 -18.60
CA ILE A 238 -10.86 11.01 -17.88
C ILE A 238 -12.01 10.30 -17.16
N LEU A 239 -12.07 10.46 -15.85
CA LEU A 239 -13.10 9.89 -15.01
C LEU A 239 -14.25 10.89 -14.84
N ASP A 240 -15.43 10.37 -14.50
CA ASP A 240 -16.65 11.16 -14.25
C ASP A 240 -16.62 11.93 -12.91
N ALA A 241 -15.72 11.55 -12.00
CA ALA A 241 -15.55 12.17 -10.69
C ALA A 241 -14.10 12.07 -10.20
N GLU A 242 -13.83 12.71 -9.05
CA GLU A 242 -12.59 12.54 -8.32
C GLU A 242 -12.66 11.30 -7.43
N TYR A 243 -11.62 10.46 -7.48
CA TYR A 243 -11.54 9.23 -6.72
C TYR A 243 -10.30 9.24 -5.81
N ARG A 244 -10.44 8.77 -4.56
CA ARG A 244 -9.34 8.75 -3.58
C ARG A 244 -8.43 7.55 -3.72
N LYS A 245 -8.95 6.43 -4.25
CA LYS A 245 -8.24 5.18 -4.44
C LYS A 245 -8.67 4.53 -5.73
N PHE A 246 -7.75 3.84 -6.36
CA PHE A 246 -8.05 2.91 -7.43
C PHE A 246 -7.21 1.63 -7.27
N TRP A 247 -7.72 0.56 -7.82
CA TRP A 247 -7.06 -0.74 -7.93
C TRP A 247 -7.20 -1.21 -9.37
N ILE A 248 -6.20 -1.91 -9.88
CA ILE A 248 -6.22 -2.50 -11.23
C ILE A 248 -6.33 -4.00 -11.08
N SER A 249 -7.21 -4.64 -11.85
CA SER A 249 -7.32 -6.10 -11.89
C SER A 249 -6.02 -6.76 -12.36
N GLU A 250 -5.80 -8.04 -11.97
CA GLU A 250 -4.58 -8.77 -12.35
C GLU A 250 -4.39 -8.85 -13.87
N ASN A 251 -5.49 -8.96 -14.64
CA ASN A 251 -5.49 -8.99 -16.11
C ASN A 251 -5.48 -7.59 -16.77
N GLU A 252 -5.49 -6.53 -15.95
CA GLU A 252 -5.52 -5.14 -16.41
C GLU A 252 -6.72 -4.79 -17.34
N GLU A 253 -7.86 -5.45 -17.16
CA GLU A 253 -9.09 -5.15 -17.88
C GLU A 253 -9.99 -4.18 -17.12
N LEU A 254 -9.97 -4.28 -15.77
CA LEU A 254 -10.83 -3.50 -14.88
C LEU A 254 -10.02 -2.57 -13.99
N MET A 255 -10.62 -1.44 -13.69
CA MET A 255 -10.17 -0.52 -12.66
C MET A 255 -11.31 -0.31 -11.67
N TYR A 256 -11.01 -0.51 -10.41
CA TYR A 256 -11.94 -0.32 -9.29
C TYR A 256 -11.66 1.05 -8.66
N LEU A 257 -12.69 1.87 -8.50
CA LEU A 257 -12.58 3.27 -8.10
C LEU A 257 -13.36 3.53 -6.81
N ASN A 258 -12.70 4.05 -5.78
CA ASN A 258 -13.35 4.47 -4.54
C ASN A 258 -13.42 5.99 -4.43
N ASN A 259 -14.62 6.53 -4.28
CA ASN A 259 -14.90 7.97 -4.35
C ASN A 259 -14.19 8.78 -3.26
N VAL A 260 -13.81 10.01 -3.55
CA VAL A 260 -13.27 10.97 -2.59
C VAL A 260 -14.32 11.45 -1.59
N ASN A 261 -15.57 11.53 -2.01
CA ASN A 261 -16.69 11.95 -1.15
C ASN A 261 -16.89 10.95 -0.01
N PHE A 262 -16.79 11.43 1.23
CA PHE A 262 -16.92 10.61 2.43
C PHE A 262 -18.23 9.79 2.46
N MET A 263 -19.33 10.37 2.01
CA MET A 263 -20.64 9.71 1.97
C MET A 263 -20.75 8.58 0.93
N LYS A 264 -19.80 8.49 0.00
CA LYS A 264 -19.74 7.47 -1.05
C LYS A 264 -18.56 6.49 -0.88
N ARG A 265 -17.89 6.50 0.27
CA ARG A 265 -16.73 5.60 0.52
C ARG A 265 -17.11 4.13 0.70
N ASN A 266 -18.40 3.85 0.83
CA ASN A 266 -18.97 2.51 0.78
C ASN A 266 -19.26 2.02 -0.65
N GLN A 267 -18.86 2.76 -1.68
CA GLN A 267 -19.08 2.42 -3.07
C GLN A 267 -17.76 2.15 -3.79
N ILE A 268 -17.78 1.17 -4.70
CA ILE A 268 -16.71 0.90 -5.66
C ILE A 268 -17.31 0.98 -7.05
N SER A 269 -16.92 1.96 -7.85
CA SER A 269 -17.24 2.00 -9.27
C SER A 269 -16.30 1.11 -10.05
N ILE A 270 -16.82 0.28 -10.94
CA ILE A 270 -16.07 -0.63 -11.79
C ILE A 270 -15.97 -0.01 -13.18
N TYR A 271 -14.76 0.29 -13.57
CA TYR A 271 -14.43 0.92 -14.85
C TYR A 271 -13.78 -0.09 -15.78
N LEU A 272 -14.33 -0.26 -16.98
CA LEU A 272 -13.78 -1.12 -18.02
C LEU A 272 -12.76 -0.32 -18.85
N LEU A 273 -11.49 -0.68 -18.75
CA LEU A 273 -10.36 0.08 -19.31
C LEU A 273 -10.43 0.16 -20.84
N LYS A 274 -10.81 -0.93 -21.53
CA LYS A 274 -10.93 -0.98 -22.99
C LYS A 274 -12.02 -0.04 -23.53
N GLU A 275 -13.16 0.01 -22.85
CA GLU A 275 -14.32 0.81 -23.28
C GLU A 275 -14.34 2.22 -22.68
N LYS A 276 -13.43 2.50 -21.77
CA LYS A 276 -13.28 3.79 -21.08
C LYS A 276 -14.57 4.29 -20.42
N ARG A 277 -15.31 3.38 -19.76
CA ARG A 277 -16.56 3.72 -19.07
C ARG A 277 -16.77 2.90 -17.81
N ILE A 278 -17.57 3.44 -16.88
CA ILE A 278 -18.08 2.71 -15.72
C ILE A 278 -19.14 1.71 -16.23
N ILE A 279 -18.99 0.45 -15.84
CA ILE A 279 -19.90 -0.63 -16.20
C ILE A 279 -20.81 -1.07 -15.04
N ASP A 280 -20.38 -0.83 -13.79
CA ASP A 280 -21.13 -1.22 -12.61
C ASP A 280 -20.68 -0.44 -11.37
N THR A 281 -21.45 -0.51 -10.29
CA THR A 281 -21.13 0.04 -8.98
C THR A 281 -21.52 -0.92 -7.88
N LEU A 282 -20.52 -1.41 -7.14
CA LEU A 282 -20.73 -2.21 -5.94
C LEU A 282 -21.02 -1.31 -4.75
N ASN A 283 -22.07 -1.60 -4.00
CA ASN A 283 -22.44 -0.87 -2.80
C ASN A 283 -22.42 -1.81 -1.60
N ILE A 284 -21.58 -1.51 -0.63
CA ILE A 284 -21.61 -2.15 0.70
C ILE A 284 -22.50 -1.34 1.65
N ASN A 285 -22.71 -1.85 2.86
CA ASN A 285 -23.59 -1.21 3.83
C ASN A 285 -23.21 0.25 4.10
N LYS A 286 -24.22 1.09 4.31
CA LYS A 286 -24.02 2.48 4.75
C LYS A 286 -23.27 2.51 6.09
N GLY A 287 -22.30 3.42 6.23
CA GLY A 287 -21.44 3.49 7.42
C GLY A 287 -20.18 2.62 7.33
N GLU A 288 -20.03 1.79 6.30
CA GLU A 288 -18.80 1.07 6.01
C GLU A 288 -17.85 1.89 5.12
N GLN A 289 -16.57 1.80 5.38
CA GLN A 289 -15.53 2.40 4.53
C GLN A 289 -14.58 1.32 4.02
N ILE A 290 -14.45 1.23 2.70
CA ILE A 290 -13.57 0.27 2.05
C ILE A 290 -12.10 0.59 2.37
N ILE A 291 -11.38 -0.39 2.89
CA ILE A 291 -9.97 -0.30 3.25
C ILE A 291 -9.11 -0.84 2.11
N GLU A 292 -9.47 -2.03 1.62
CA GLU A 292 -8.70 -2.73 0.59
C GLU A 292 -9.62 -3.60 -0.27
N LEU A 293 -9.17 -3.85 -1.51
CA LEU A 293 -9.82 -4.70 -2.50
C LEU A 293 -8.82 -5.73 -3.02
N PHE A 294 -9.24 -6.97 -3.09
CA PHE A 294 -8.46 -8.11 -3.57
C PHE A 294 -9.21 -8.75 -4.74
N ASP A 295 -8.87 -8.30 -5.94
CA ASP A 295 -9.58 -8.69 -7.17
C ASP A 295 -9.46 -10.19 -7.43
N ASP A 296 -8.27 -10.76 -7.27
CA ASP A 296 -8.01 -12.20 -7.45
C ASP A 296 -8.84 -13.10 -6.52
N LYS A 297 -9.45 -12.53 -5.49
CA LYS A 297 -10.34 -13.20 -4.54
C LYS A 297 -11.80 -12.82 -4.68
N GLY A 298 -12.12 -11.80 -5.48
CA GLY A 298 -13.45 -11.23 -5.54
C GLY A 298 -13.91 -10.71 -4.18
N VAL A 299 -13.02 -10.09 -3.38
CA VAL A 299 -13.34 -9.59 -2.05
C VAL A 299 -12.90 -8.15 -1.82
N ALA A 300 -13.69 -7.44 -1.03
CA ALA A 300 -13.34 -6.15 -0.45
C ALA A 300 -13.39 -6.24 1.08
N LEU A 301 -12.47 -5.55 1.74
CA LEU A 301 -12.48 -5.38 3.19
C LEU A 301 -12.88 -3.95 3.54
N SER A 302 -13.71 -3.81 4.55
CA SER A 302 -14.14 -2.51 5.09
C SER A 302 -14.01 -2.46 6.60
N TYR A 303 -14.03 -1.26 7.15
CA TYR A 303 -14.31 -1.04 8.57
C TYR A 303 -15.57 -0.20 8.73
N ASN A 304 -16.27 -0.38 9.85
CA ASN A 304 -17.41 0.46 10.19
C ASN A 304 -16.93 1.80 10.77
N ILE A 305 -17.46 2.92 10.26
CA ILE A 305 -17.02 4.28 10.66
C ILE A 305 -17.36 4.57 12.12
N GLU A 306 -18.51 4.09 12.59
CA GLU A 306 -18.97 4.29 13.97
C GLU A 306 -18.30 3.34 14.95
N ASN A 307 -17.93 2.14 14.48
CA ASN A 307 -17.16 1.16 15.23
C ASN A 307 -15.93 0.69 14.44
N PRO A 308 -14.80 1.44 14.46
CA PRO A 308 -13.60 1.09 13.68
C PRO A 308 -12.94 -0.23 14.08
N LYS A 309 -13.40 -0.89 15.14
CA LYS A 309 -12.98 -2.25 15.53
C LYS A 309 -13.60 -3.33 14.65
N LYS A 310 -14.73 -3.03 14.03
CA LYS A 310 -15.48 -3.97 13.20
C LYS A 310 -14.93 -3.97 11.79
N ILE A 311 -14.39 -5.11 11.34
CA ILE A 311 -13.90 -5.37 9.98
C ILE A 311 -14.86 -6.34 9.32
N THR A 312 -15.30 -5.99 8.13
CA THR A 312 -16.21 -6.80 7.33
C THR A 312 -15.55 -7.19 6.00
N CYS A 313 -15.69 -8.44 5.63
CA CYS A 313 -15.32 -8.96 4.31
C CYS A 313 -16.58 -9.08 3.44
N TRP A 314 -16.48 -8.54 2.25
CA TRP A 314 -17.53 -8.53 1.24
C TRP A 314 -17.08 -9.35 0.05
N LYS A 315 -17.86 -10.35 -0.36
CA LYS A 315 -17.66 -11.08 -1.62
C LYS A 315 -18.46 -10.43 -2.73
N TYR A 316 -17.86 -10.30 -3.91
CA TYR A 316 -18.54 -9.84 -5.12
C TYR A 316 -18.32 -10.84 -6.27
N GLU A 317 -19.37 -11.01 -7.08
CA GLU A 317 -19.42 -11.91 -8.23
C GLU A 317 -20.00 -11.18 -9.45
#